data_54866bbc5a46b1738195115c31e2793c
#
_entry.id   54866bbc5a46b1738195115c31e2793c
#
_cell.length_a   1.000
_cell.length_b   1.000
_cell.length_c   1.000
_cell.angle_alpha   90.00
_cell.angle_beta   90.00
_cell.angle_gamma   90.00
#
_symmetry.space_group_name_H-M   'P 1'
#
loop_
_entity.id
_entity.type
_entity.pdbx_description
1 polymer ?
#
loop_
_entity_poly.entity_id
_entity_poly.type
_entity_poly.pdbx_seq_one_letter_code
_entity_poly.pdbx_strand_id
1 'polypeptide(L)'
;TFDFSANGIISLHRRIFDGVFKHAGRIRDYDISKKEWVLEGASVSYLNWEDLHQALEYDIEQERSFCYKGISRDEMIAHLTGFVSGIWQIHAFCEGNTRTTAVFTIQYLRSVGFDINNDLFADHSWYFRNALARANYKNLVKGIDYSPVYLERFFRNLLLGEHWDLRNRYLHIHPSPERSVQPNLDFGTGQVQDKLGTSTGQVQDKFRTDNPNIEVLIRTIGDKELSMKEMMECIGLKGRDNFLKVYLSPSIGDG
;
A
#
# COMPACT_ATOMS: atom_id res chain seq x y z
N THR A 1 11.00 -3.80 -23.98
CA THR A 1 11.10 -2.34 -23.82
C THR A 1 9.93 -1.86 -22.99
N PHE A 2 10.15 -0.96 -22.06
CA PHE A 2 9.08 -0.32 -21.26
C PHE A 2 8.29 0.63 -22.16
N ASP A 3 6.97 0.52 -22.14
CA ASP A 3 6.04 1.39 -22.88
C ASP A 3 5.42 2.39 -21.88
N PHE A 4 5.90 3.65 -21.93
CA PHE A 4 5.39 4.74 -21.11
C PHE A 4 4.18 5.39 -21.78
N SER A 5 3.05 4.66 -21.74
CA SER A 5 1.76 5.09 -22.30
C SER A 5 0.60 4.47 -21.52
N ALA A 6 -0.62 4.97 -21.72
CA ALA A 6 -1.84 4.36 -21.19
C ALA A 6 -1.97 2.89 -21.65
N ASN A 7 -1.70 2.62 -22.93
CA ASN A 7 -1.68 1.25 -23.45
C ASN A 7 -0.58 0.39 -22.85
N GLY A 8 0.56 0.98 -22.48
CA GLY A 8 1.63 0.33 -21.75
C GLY A 8 1.16 -0.15 -20.36
N ILE A 9 0.42 0.67 -19.61
CA ILE A 9 -0.18 0.29 -18.32
C ILE A 9 -1.19 -0.85 -18.51
N ILE A 10 -2.04 -0.79 -19.52
CA ILE A 10 -3.03 -1.84 -19.84
C ILE A 10 -2.34 -3.15 -20.19
N SER A 11 -1.29 -3.09 -21.02
CA SER A 11 -0.50 -4.25 -21.42
C SER A 11 0.28 -4.83 -20.23
N LEU A 12 0.78 -3.98 -19.34
CA LEU A 12 1.43 -4.39 -18.11
C LEU A 12 0.47 -5.16 -17.19
N HIS A 13 -0.73 -4.63 -16.97
CA HIS A 13 -1.78 -5.31 -16.20
C HIS A 13 -2.10 -6.68 -16.81
N ARG A 14 -2.25 -6.77 -18.16
CA ARG A 14 -2.47 -8.05 -18.83
C ARG A 14 -1.35 -9.04 -18.53
N ARG A 15 -0.10 -8.64 -18.66
CA ARG A 15 1.07 -9.51 -18.44
C ARG A 15 1.20 -9.99 -16.99
N ILE A 16 0.86 -9.13 -16.00
CA ILE A 16 0.92 -9.49 -14.58
C ILE A 16 -0.16 -10.50 -14.22
N PHE A 17 -1.34 -10.39 -14.84
CA PHE A 17 -2.53 -11.13 -14.42
C PHE A 17 -3.03 -12.12 -15.46
N ASP A 18 -2.26 -12.38 -16.51
CA ASP A 18 -2.57 -13.43 -17.48
C ASP A 18 -2.70 -14.79 -16.79
N GLY A 19 -3.78 -15.50 -17.07
CA GLY A 19 -4.11 -16.76 -16.39
C GLY A 19 -4.63 -16.62 -14.95
N VAL A 20 -4.59 -15.41 -14.35
CA VAL A 20 -5.11 -15.14 -13.00
C VAL A 20 -6.51 -14.55 -13.06
N PHE A 21 -6.70 -13.52 -13.89
CA PHE A 21 -7.99 -12.85 -14.07
C PHE A 21 -8.48 -12.99 -15.51
N LYS A 22 -9.77 -13.32 -15.68
CA LYS A 22 -10.42 -13.35 -17.01
C LYS A 22 -10.44 -11.97 -17.69
N HIS A 23 -10.37 -10.91 -16.90
CA HIS A 23 -10.38 -9.51 -17.34
C HIS A 23 -8.98 -8.87 -17.35
N ALA A 24 -7.90 -9.68 -17.35
CA ALA A 24 -6.54 -9.16 -17.41
C ALA A 24 -6.34 -8.25 -18.63
N GLY A 25 -5.86 -7.01 -18.39
CA GLY A 25 -5.68 -6.00 -19.43
C GLY A 25 -6.97 -5.37 -19.95
N ARG A 26 -8.10 -5.48 -19.24
CA ARG A 26 -9.34 -4.79 -19.57
C ARG A 26 -9.60 -3.66 -18.58
N ILE A 27 -9.81 -2.46 -19.07
CA ILE A 27 -10.31 -1.34 -18.29
C ILE A 27 -11.74 -1.67 -17.85
N ARG A 28 -12.11 -1.31 -16.62
CA ARG A 28 -13.46 -1.48 -16.11
C ARG A 28 -14.45 -0.58 -16.86
N ASP A 29 -15.68 -1.01 -16.95
CA ASP A 29 -16.82 -0.36 -17.61
C ASP A 29 -17.96 -0.02 -16.62
N TYR A 30 -17.63 0.11 -15.34
CA TYR A 30 -18.53 0.50 -14.25
C TYR A 30 -17.76 1.18 -13.11
N ASP A 31 -18.48 1.96 -12.28
CA ASP A 31 -17.89 2.60 -11.11
C ASP A 31 -17.69 1.60 -9.98
N ILE A 32 -16.62 1.82 -9.23
CA ILE A 32 -16.25 0.95 -8.11
C ILE A 32 -16.09 1.73 -6.83
N SER A 33 -16.30 1.04 -5.73
CA SER A 33 -15.99 1.48 -4.37
C SER A 33 -15.31 0.34 -3.64
N LYS A 34 -14.25 0.64 -2.87
CA LYS A 34 -13.50 -0.37 -2.11
C LYS A 34 -13.35 0.11 -0.68
N LYS A 35 -13.75 -0.72 0.26
CA LYS A 35 -13.53 -0.46 1.68
C LYS A 35 -12.03 -0.53 1.99
N GLU A 36 -11.46 0.57 2.48
CA GLU A 36 -10.05 0.65 2.85
C GLU A 36 -9.89 0.60 4.37
N TRP A 37 -9.07 -0.33 4.84
CA TRP A 37 -8.84 -0.55 6.28
C TRP A 37 -8.34 0.73 6.99
N VAL A 38 -7.38 1.45 6.40
CA VAL A 38 -6.82 2.69 6.97
C VAL A 38 -7.83 3.83 7.03
N LEU A 39 -8.94 3.71 6.30
CA LEU A 39 -10.02 4.69 6.22
C LEU A 39 -11.27 4.24 7.02
N GLU A 40 -11.13 3.27 7.94
CA GLU A 40 -12.25 2.71 8.71
C GLU A 40 -13.39 2.19 7.84
N GLY A 41 -13.05 1.56 6.72
CA GLY A 41 -14.02 1.04 5.77
C GLY A 41 -14.62 2.08 4.80
N ALA A 42 -14.18 3.35 4.88
CA ALA A 42 -14.49 4.30 3.82
C ALA A 42 -13.72 3.99 2.53
N SER A 43 -14.20 4.53 1.41
CA SER A 43 -13.58 4.39 0.10
C SER A 43 -12.90 5.68 -0.33
N VAL A 44 -11.82 5.54 -1.09
CA VAL A 44 -11.32 6.63 -1.93
C VAL A 44 -12.32 6.90 -3.05
N SER A 45 -12.45 8.17 -3.46
CA SER A 45 -13.19 8.54 -4.66
C SER A 45 -12.34 8.20 -5.88
N TYR A 46 -12.63 7.04 -6.49
CA TYR A 46 -12.02 6.64 -7.76
C TYR A 46 -12.66 7.38 -8.92
N LEU A 47 -11.96 7.43 -10.05
CA LEU A 47 -12.45 8.11 -11.24
C LEU A 47 -13.67 7.39 -11.85
N ASN A 48 -14.55 8.15 -12.49
CA ASN A 48 -15.66 7.60 -13.26
C ASN A 48 -15.15 6.70 -14.40
N TRP A 49 -15.84 5.60 -14.64
CA TRP A 49 -15.41 4.59 -15.62
C TRP A 49 -15.32 5.14 -17.06
N GLU A 50 -16.13 6.13 -17.41
CA GLU A 50 -16.15 6.74 -18.75
C GLU A 50 -14.85 7.51 -19.07
N ASP A 51 -14.16 8.02 -18.05
CA ASP A 51 -13.00 8.90 -18.22
C ASP A 51 -11.64 8.18 -18.05
N LEU A 52 -11.63 6.89 -17.74
CA LEU A 52 -10.43 6.16 -17.30
C LEU A 52 -9.28 6.20 -18.30
N HIS A 53 -9.58 5.93 -19.58
CA HIS A 53 -8.55 5.89 -20.61
C HIS A 53 -7.97 7.29 -20.87
N GLN A 54 -8.84 8.29 -20.97
CA GLN A 54 -8.44 9.68 -21.19
C GLN A 54 -7.60 10.22 -20.03
N ALA A 55 -7.97 9.87 -18.80
CA ALA A 55 -7.22 10.28 -17.62
C ALA A 55 -5.82 9.64 -17.57
N LEU A 56 -5.70 8.34 -17.90
CA LEU A 56 -4.39 7.69 -18.03
C LEU A 56 -3.52 8.38 -19.09
N GLU A 57 -4.08 8.69 -20.24
CA GLU A 57 -3.36 9.41 -21.30
C GLU A 57 -2.91 10.79 -20.83
N TYR A 58 -3.80 11.53 -20.17
CA TYR A 58 -3.53 12.86 -19.65
C TYR A 58 -2.39 12.84 -18.62
N ASP A 59 -2.47 12.00 -17.60
CA ASP A 59 -1.46 11.93 -16.53
C ASP A 59 -0.08 11.49 -17.09
N ILE A 60 -0.06 10.55 -18.01
CA ILE A 60 1.18 10.11 -18.70
C ILE A 60 1.79 11.25 -19.53
N GLU A 61 0.97 12.04 -20.23
CA GLU A 61 1.48 13.14 -21.04
C GLU A 61 1.98 14.30 -20.18
N GLN A 62 1.30 14.60 -19.07
CA GLN A 62 1.79 15.57 -18.07
C GLN A 62 3.15 15.14 -17.53
N GLU A 63 3.30 13.89 -17.14
CA GLU A 63 4.56 13.35 -16.64
C GLU A 63 5.66 13.34 -17.70
N ARG A 64 5.34 13.01 -18.96
CA ARG A 64 6.28 13.06 -20.07
C ARG A 64 6.82 14.46 -20.32
N SER A 65 5.99 15.47 -20.09
CA SER A 65 6.32 16.88 -20.26
C SER A 65 7.04 17.49 -19.06
N PHE A 66 7.08 16.77 -17.93
CA PHE A 66 7.70 17.26 -16.70
C PHE A 66 9.22 17.22 -16.78
N CYS A 67 9.87 18.27 -16.32
CA CYS A 67 11.32 18.39 -16.34
C CYS A 67 11.92 18.25 -14.95
N TYR A 68 12.58 17.14 -14.69
CA TYR A 68 13.28 16.86 -13.43
C TYR A 68 14.60 17.63 -13.26
N LYS A 69 15.07 18.33 -14.29
CA LYS A 69 16.35 19.05 -14.25
C LYS A 69 16.24 20.30 -13.39
N GLY A 70 17.07 20.39 -12.36
CA GLY A 70 17.21 21.58 -11.52
C GLY A 70 16.22 21.67 -10.35
N ILE A 71 15.33 20.70 -10.17
CA ILE A 71 14.48 20.62 -8.98
C ILE A 71 15.23 20.01 -7.79
N SER A 72 14.80 20.34 -6.58
CA SER A 72 15.32 19.74 -5.35
C SER A 72 14.86 18.27 -5.21
N ARG A 73 15.52 17.55 -4.30
CA ARG A 73 15.10 16.18 -3.94
C ARG A 73 13.69 16.13 -3.38
N ASP A 74 13.30 17.12 -2.58
CA ASP A 74 11.98 17.22 -1.97
C ASP A 74 10.90 17.46 -3.02
N GLU A 75 11.15 18.38 -3.97
CA GLU A 75 10.25 18.62 -5.10
C GLU A 75 10.12 17.38 -6.00
N MET A 76 11.20 16.66 -6.23
CA MET A 76 11.18 15.39 -6.98
C MET A 76 10.30 14.34 -6.27
N ILE A 77 10.47 14.15 -4.96
CA ILE A 77 9.67 13.21 -4.18
C ILE A 77 8.20 13.61 -4.17
N ALA A 78 7.89 14.89 -3.95
CA ALA A 78 6.52 15.38 -3.94
C ALA A 78 5.85 15.20 -5.31
N HIS A 79 6.54 15.53 -6.40
CA HIS A 79 6.04 15.35 -7.77
C HIS A 79 5.78 13.86 -8.08
N LEU A 80 6.76 12.98 -7.84
CA LEU A 80 6.62 11.55 -8.03
C LEU A 80 5.47 10.96 -7.22
N THR A 81 5.33 11.40 -5.97
CA THR A 81 4.21 11.01 -5.09
C THR A 81 2.87 11.41 -5.71
N GLY A 82 2.74 12.62 -6.20
CA GLY A 82 1.54 13.11 -6.89
C GLY A 82 1.22 12.27 -8.13
N PHE A 83 2.19 12.07 -9.00
CA PHE A 83 2.04 11.29 -10.21
C PHE A 83 1.60 9.84 -9.94
N VAL A 84 2.33 9.12 -9.08
CA VAL A 84 2.03 7.71 -8.79
C VAL A 84 0.69 7.55 -8.07
N SER A 85 0.34 8.47 -7.16
CA SER A 85 -0.96 8.43 -6.48
C SER A 85 -2.12 8.76 -7.43
N GLY A 86 -1.92 9.66 -8.40
CA GLY A 86 -2.90 9.97 -9.45
C GLY A 86 -3.19 8.76 -10.34
N ILE A 87 -2.15 8.13 -10.88
CA ILE A 87 -2.29 6.87 -11.66
C ILE A 87 -3.04 5.80 -10.86
N TRP A 88 -2.76 5.65 -9.56
CA TRP A 88 -3.48 4.69 -8.73
C TRP A 88 -4.94 5.10 -8.49
N GLN A 89 -5.25 6.39 -8.31
CA GLN A 89 -6.59 6.91 -8.06
C GLN A 89 -7.52 6.73 -9.27
N ILE A 90 -7.00 6.80 -10.48
CA ILE A 90 -7.75 6.47 -11.70
C ILE A 90 -8.39 5.09 -11.56
N HIS A 91 -7.68 4.15 -10.96
CA HIS A 91 -8.16 2.80 -10.62
C HIS A 91 -8.80 2.10 -11.82
N ALA A 92 -8.05 2.05 -12.91
CA ALA A 92 -8.55 1.66 -14.23
C ALA A 92 -9.06 0.21 -14.33
N PHE A 93 -8.65 -0.69 -13.42
CA PHE A 93 -8.99 -2.11 -13.48
C PHE A 93 -9.92 -2.53 -12.33
N CYS A 94 -10.70 -3.59 -12.55
CA CYS A 94 -11.55 -4.18 -11.50
C CYS A 94 -10.73 -4.66 -10.30
N GLU A 95 -9.57 -5.29 -10.57
CA GLU A 95 -8.61 -5.78 -9.57
C GLU A 95 -7.16 -5.55 -10.02
N GLY A 96 -6.20 -5.65 -9.09
CA GLY A 96 -4.78 -5.58 -9.42
C GLY A 96 -4.19 -4.19 -9.58
N ASN A 97 -4.95 -3.11 -9.35
CA ASN A 97 -4.48 -1.73 -9.54
C ASN A 97 -3.19 -1.42 -8.77
N THR A 98 -3.12 -1.74 -7.47
CA THR A 98 -1.92 -1.46 -6.66
C THR A 98 -0.68 -2.19 -7.16
N ARG A 99 -0.79 -3.47 -7.53
CA ARG A 99 0.33 -4.25 -8.08
C ARG A 99 0.78 -3.71 -9.43
N THR A 100 -0.18 -3.35 -10.30
CA THR A 100 0.13 -2.71 -11.59
C THR A 100 0.84 -1.38 -11.39
N THR A 101 0.35 -0.53 -10.49
CA THR A 101 1.00 0.75 -10.15
C THR A 101 2.41 0.54 -9.62
N ALA A 102 2.64 -0.42 -8.72
CA ALA A 102 3.97 -0.72 -8.19
C ALA A 102 4.95 -1.13 -9.30
N VAL A 103 4.57 -2.10 -10.14
CA VAL A 103 5.43 -2.57 -11.23
C VAL A 103 5.65 -1.48 -12.30
N PHE A 104 4.62 -0.70 -12.61
CA PHE A 104 4.72 0.45 -13.50
C PHE A 104 5.72 1.48 -12.95
N THR A 105 5.62 1.83 -11.65
CA THR A 105 6.52 2.77 -10.99
C THR A 105 7.97 2.29 -11.03
N ILE A 106 8.23 1.00 -10.77
CA ILE A 106 9.57 0.42 -10.88
C ILE A 106 10.12 0.56 -12.30
N GLN A 107 9.31 0.21 -13.31
CA GLN A 107 9.75 0.28 -14.71
C GLN A 107 9.97 1.74 -15.15
N TYR A 108 9.10 2.65 -14.74
CA TYR A 108 9.23 4.07 -15.00
C TYR A 108 10.52 4.63 -14.39
N LEU A 109 10.75 4.43 -13.09
CA LEU A 109 11.94 4.92 -12.41
C LEU A 109 13.23 4.36 -13.02
N ARG A 110 13.25 3.09 -13.41
CA ARG A 110 14.38 2.51 -14.15
C ARG A 110 14.59 3.16 -15.51
N SER A 111 13.52 3.51 -16.21
CA SER A 111 13.60 4.15 -17.54
C SER A 111 14.18 5.57 -17.48
N VAL A 112 14.01 6.26 -16.35
CA VAL A 112 14.59 7.59 -16.11
C VAL A 112 15.94 7.54 -15.36
N GLY A 113 16.51 6.34 -15.15
CA GLY A 113 17.88 6.15 -14.73
C GLY A 113 18.10 5.79 -13.24
N PHE A 114 17.04 5.52 -12.49
CA PHE A 114 17.19 5.02 -11.11
C PHE A 114 17.49 3.52 -11.10
N ASP A 115 18.48 3.13 -10.29
CA ASP A 115 18.78 1.72 -10.03
C ASP A 115 17.97 1.26 -8.80
N ILE A 116 16.79 0.74 -9.05
CA ILE A 116 15.88 0.22 -8.02
C ILE A 116 15.47 -1.21 -8.29
N ASN A 117 15.22 -1.95 -7.24
CA ASN A 117 14.66 -3.31 -7.28
C ASN A 117 13.22 -3.34 -6.76
N ASN A 118 12.68 -4.53 -6.56
CA ASN A 118 11.31 -4.73 -6.07
C ASN A 118 11.25 -4.93 -4.54
N ASP A 119 12.37 -4.98 -3.84
CA ASP A 119 12.42 -5.47 -2.46
C ASP A 119 11.56 -4.61 -1.53
N LEU A 120 11.69 -3.28 -1.58
CA LEU A 120 10.90 -2.39 -0.74
C LEU A 120 9.39 -2.50 -1.01
N PHE A 121 8.99 -2.72 -2.27
CA PHE A 121 7.58 -2.93 -2.63
C PHE A 121 7.07 -4.29 -2.13
N ALA A 122 7.89 -5.33 -2.17
CA ALA A 122 7.53 -6.66 -1.67
C ALA A 122 7.40 -6.66 -0.14
N ASP A 123 8.40 -6.11 0.56
CA ASP A 123 8.45 -6.08 2.03
C ASP A 123 7.37 -5.17 2.63
N HIS A 124 6.99 -4.10 1.92
CA HIS A 124 6.04 -3.09 2.39
C HIS A 124 4.84 -2.91 1.46
N SER A 125 4.38 -3.97 0.78
CA SER A 125 3.27 -3.91 -0.19
C SER A 125 1.97 -3.38 0.42
N TRP A 126 1.67 -3.78 1.65
CA TRP A 126 0.50 -3.31 2.40
C TRP A 126 0.63 -1.84 2.81
N TYR A 127 1.83 -1.40 3.22
CA TYR A 127 2.10 0.00 3.51
C TYR A 127 1.94 0.86 2.24
N PHE A 128 2.52 0.44 1.12
CA PHE A 128 2.40 1.15 -0.15
C PHE A 128 0.94 1.35 -0.57
N ARG A 129 0.12 0.28 -0.50
CA ARG A 129 -1.33 0.37 -0.76
C ARG A 129 -2.02 1.38 0.16
N ASN A 130 -1.78 1.29 1.46
CA ASN A 130 -2.40 2.16 2.45
C ASN A 130 -1.93 3.62 2.31
N ALA A 131 -0.68 3.85 1.94
CA ALA A 131 -0.14 5.17 1.65
C ALA A 131 -0.82 5.81 0.43
N LEU A 132 -1.07 5.04 -0.63
CA LEU A 132 -1.85 5.47 -1.79
C LEU A 132 -3.29 5.85 -1.40
N ALA A 133 -3.94 5.04 -0.57
CA ALA A 133 -5.28 5.35 -0.07
C ALA A 133 -5.28 6.66 0.76
N ARG A 134 -4.29 6.86 1.63
CA ARG A 134 -4.16 8.09 2.44
C ARG A 134 -3.85 9.33 1.60
N ALA A 135 -3.05 9.18 0.54
CA ALA A 135 -2.74 10.28 -0.37
C ALA A 135 -3.96 10.78 -1.14
N ASN A 136 -4.97 9.91 -1.34
CA ASN A 136 -6.14 10.18 -2.17
C ASN A 136 -7.46 10.29 -1.39
N TYR A 137 -7.42 10.24 -0.06
CA TYR A 137 -8.64 10.32 0.75
C TYR A 137 -8.80 11.68 1.43
N LYS A 138 -9.98 12.28 1.24
CA LYS A 138 -10.41 13.53 1.87
C LYS A 138 -11.83 13.39 2.40
N ASN A 139 -12.06 13.87 3.62
CA ASN A 139 -13.38 13.97 4.21
C ASN A 139 -13.45 15.26 5.08
N LEU A 140 -13.91 16.34 4.49
CA LEU A 140 -13.98 17.65 5.14
C LEU A 140 -14.91 17.64 6.35
N VAL A 141 -15.98 16.86 6.34
CA VAL A 141 -16.93 16.78 7.46
C VAL A 141 -16.26 16.19 8.70
N LYS A 142 -15.34 15.23 8.50
CA LYS A 142 -14.54 14.62 9.57
C LYS A 142 -13.22 15.34 9.84
N GLY A 143 -12.94 16.45 9.16
CA GLY A 143 -11.66 17.18 9.28
C GLY A 143 -10.46 16.40 8.72
N ILE A 144 -10.68 15.44 7.81
CA ILE A 144 -9.63 14.64 7.23
C ILE A 144 -9.25 15.20 5.86
N ASP A 145 -7.97 15.51 5.67
CA ASP A 145 -7.43 15.96 4.39
C ASP A 145 -6.50 14.91 3.77
N TYR A 146 -6.14 15.12 2.51
CA TYR A 146 -5.14 14.33 1.81
C TYR A 146 -3.85 14.24 2.62
N SER A 147 -3.23 13.07 2.63
CA SER A 147 -2.00 12.86 3.40
C SER A 147 -0.96 12.12 2.56
N PRO A 148 -0.26 12.82 1.63
CA PRO A 148 0.77 12.23 0.78
C PRO A 148 2.04 11.85 1.54
N VAL A 149 2.27 12.39 2.74
CA VAL A 149 3.49 12.21 3.55
C VAL A 149 3.91 10.75 3.74
N TYR A 150 2.96 9.82 3.82
CA TYR A 150 3.27 8.40 3.98
C TYR A 150 3.85 7.81 2.68
N LEU A 151 3.31 8.19 1.53
CA LEU A 151 3.82 7.78 0.23
C LEU A 151 5.17 8.45 -0.08
N GLU A 152 5.36 9.71 0.33
CA GLU A 152 6.65 10.40 0.27
C GLU A 152 7.73 9.66 1.08
N ARG A 153 7.43 9.21 2.30
CA ARG A 153 8.36 8.42 3.13
C ARG A 153 8.76 7.12 2.44
N PHE A 154 7.81 6.45 1.78
CA PHE A 154 8.11 5.26 0.99
C PHE A 154 9.09 5.58 -0.14
N PHE A 155 8.86 6.64 -0.91
CA PHE A 155 9.77 7.04 -1.99
C PHE A 155 11.11 7.59 -1.49
N ARG A 156 11.16 8.24 -0.34
CA ARG A 156 12.41 8.64 0.30
C ARG A 156 13.28 7.44 0.67
N ASN A 157 12.68 6.41 1.23
CA ASN A 157 13.40 5.16 1.49
C ASN A 157 13.89 4.52 0.18
N LEU A 158 13.02 4.47 -0.84
CA LEU A 158 13.33 3.83 -2.12
C LEU A 158 14.44 4.55 -2.90
N LEU A 159 14.39 5.87 -2.98
CA LEU A 159 15.22 6.67 -3.90
C LEU A 159 16.39 7.37 -3.21
N LEU A 160 16.25 7.74 -1.94
CA LEU A 160 17.25 8.51 -1.20
C LEU A 160 17.99 7.65 -0.15
N GLY A 161 17.59 6.37 0.03
CA GLY A 161 18.16 5.50 1.04
C GLY A 161 17.87 5.95 2.47
N GLU A 162 16.80 6.73 2.69
CA GLU A 162 16.35 7.09 4.02
C GLU A 162 15.72 5.88 4.72
N HIS A 163 15.59 5.93 6.05
CA HIS A 163 15.11 4.80 6.85
C HIS A 163 13.86 5.18 7.66
N TRP A 164 12.85 5.73 7.00
CA TRP A 164 11.55 6.00 7.61
C TRP A 164 10.88 4.70 8.03
N ASP A 165 10.27 4.70 9.22
CA ASP A 165 9.51 3.56 9.72
C ASP A 165 8.18 3.42 8.96
N LEU A 166 8.07 2.38 8.14
CA LEU A 166 6.93 2.11 7.26
C LEU A 166 5.88 1.21 7.95
N ARG A 167 5.27 1.71 9.03
CA ARG A 167 4.25 0.94 9.78
C ARG A 167 2.84 1.36 9.43
N ASN A 168 2.02 0.38 9.05
CA ASN A 168 0.62 0.58 8.67
C ASN A 168 -0.23 1.26 9.75
N ARG A 169 0.04 1.03 11.03
CA ARG A 169 -0.69 1.63 12.15
C ARG A 169 -0.67 3.16 12.15
N TYR A 170 0.36 3.79 11.57
CA TYR A 170 0.46 5.26 11.52
C TYR A 170 -0.41 5.89 10.43
N LEU A 171 -0.90 5.09 9.50
CA LEU A 171 -1.69 5.55 8.37
C LEU A 171 -3.19 5.63 8.67
N HIS A 172 -3.63 5.08 9.79
CA HIS A 172 -5.06 5.06 10.15
C HIS A 172 -5.59 6.48 10.36
N ILE A 173 -6.81 6.78 9.85
CA ILE A 173 -7.40 8.13 9.95
C ILE A 173 -7.79 8.53 11.37
N HIS A 174 -8.08 7.57 12.25
CA HIS A 174 -8.29 7.76 13.68
C HIS A 174 -7.31 6.88 14.46
N PRO A 175 -6.05 7.32 14.62
CA PRO A 175 -5.12 6.60 15.48
C PRO A 175 -5.66 6.61 16.90
N SER A 176 -5.67 5.45 17.59
CA SER A 176 -6.02 5.40 19.00
C SER A 176 -5.10 6.35 19.80
N PRO A 177 -5.57 6.95 20.91
CA PRO A 177 -4.83 7.96 21.68
C PRO A 177 -3.41 7.56 22.10
N GLU A 178 -3.15 6.27 22.27
CA GLU A 178 -1.81 5.71 22.55
C GLU A 178 -0.86 5.70 21.33
N ARG A 179 -1.33 6.09 20.14
CA ARG A 179 -0.59 6.04 18.87
C ARG A 179 -0.21 7.40 18.32
N SER A 180 -0.55 8.48 19.03
CA SER A 180 -0.30 9.86 18.60
C SER A 180 1.10 10.39 18.94
N VAL A 181 2.10 9.53 19.09
CA VAL A 181 3.50 9.98 19.07
C VAL A 181 3.87 10.24 17.62
N GLN A 182 3.54 11.45 17.13
CA GLN A 182 4.21 11.98 15.97
C GLN A 182 5.69 12.10 16.33
N PRO A 183 6.62 11.57 15.53
CA PRO A 183 8.01 11.97 15.66
C PRO A 183 8.03 13.47 15.38
N ASN A 184 8.40 14.28 16.38
CA ASN A 184 8.76 15.66 16.17
C ASN A 184 9.75 15.72 15.01
N LEU A 185 9.41 16.47 13.99
CA LEU A 185 10.34 16.90 12.95
C LEU A 185 11.29 17.93 13.60
N ASP A 186 12.25 17.41 14.35
CA ASP A 186 13.36 18.23 14.84
C ASP A 186 14.49 18.11 13.81
N PHE A 187 14.66 19.16 13.03
CA PHE A 187 15.81 19.36 12.16
C PHE A 187 17.02 19.74 13.01
N GLY A 188 17.46 18.84 13.87
CA GLY A 188 18.61 18.98 14.75
C GLY A 188 19.71 18.00 14.36
N THR A 189 20.78 18.53 13.84
CA THR A 189 22.08 17.87 13.65
C THR A 189 22.57 17.20 14.92
N GLY A 190 22.95 15.90 14.86
CA GLY A 190 23.97 15.42 15.77
C GLY A 190 23.72 14.11 16.50
N GLN A 191 24.54 13.18 16.12
CA GLN A 191 25.13 12.10 16.93
C GLN A 191 24.28 10.86 17.29
N VAL A 192 24.69 9.79 16.62
CA VAL A 192 24.46 8.38 16.92
C VAL A 192 25.02 8.03 18.30
N GLN A 193 24.21 7.43 19.15
CA GLN A 193 24.70 6.52 20.18
C GLN A 193 23.85 5.25 20.21
N ASP A 194 24.49 4.17 19.80
CA ASP A 194 24.03 2.80 19.94
C ASP A 194 23.70 2.48 21.41
N LYS A 195 22.49 1.98 21.65
CA LYS A 195 22.26 1.03 22.74
C LYS A 195 21.34 -0.07 22.27
N LEU A 196 21.95 -1.23 22.01
CA LEU A 196 21.29 -2.52 22.04
C LEU A 196 20.52 -2.68 23.36
N GLY A 197 19.23 -2.87 23.26
CA GLY A 197 18.37 -3.28 24.35
C GLY A 197 17.37 -4.28 23.83
N THR A 198 17.69 -5.55 23.95
CA THR A 198 16.78 -6.69 23.84
C THR A 198 15.59 -6.48 24.77
N SER A 199 14.41 -6.31 24.21
CA SER A 199 13.14 -6.39 24.95
C SER A 199 12.20 -7.34 24.25
N THR A 200 12.37 -8.61 24.56
CA THR A 200 11.35 -9.65 24.48
C THR A 200 10.32 -9.39 25.58
N GLY A 201 9.14 -8.93 25.24
CA GLY A 201 8.04 -8.83 26.18
C GLY A 201 7.20 -7.60 25.95
N GLN A 202 6.08 -7.78 25.32
CA GLN A 202 4.79 -7.07 25.40
C GLN A 202 4.05 -7.07 24.05
N VAL A 203 3.62 -8.24 23.62
CA VAL A 203 2.58 -8.39 22.57
C VAL A 203 1.32 -9.06 23.19
N GLN A 204 1.20 -9.12 24.51
CA GLN A 204 0.21 -9.97 25.14
C GLN A 204 -1.14 -9.33 25.51
N ASP A 205 -1.40 -8.02 25.23
CA ASP A 205 -2.59 -7.39 25.81
C ASP A 205 -3.58 -6.71 24.85
N LYS A 206 -3.59 -7.00 23.55
CA LYS A 206 -4.45 -6.25 22.60
C LYS A 206 -5.51 -7.01 21.83
N PHE A 207 -5.60 -8.33 21.96
CA PHE A 207 -6.69 -9.08 21.33
C PHE A 207 -7.35 -10.01 22.34
N ARG A 208 -8.26 -9.45 23.17
CA ARG A 208 -9.19 -10.29 23.92
C ARG A 208 -10.28 -10.75 22.95
N THR A 209 -10.22 -12.00 22.57
CA THR A 209 -11.32 -12.70 21.91
C THR A 209 -11.79 -13.81 22.86
N ASP A 210 -13.09 -13.96 22.98
CA ASP A 210 -13.68 -15.03 23.80
C ASP A 210 -13.59 -16.41 23.09
N ASN A 211 -13.02 -16.45 21.89
CA ASN A 211 -12.85 -17.68 21.12
C ASN A 211 -11.40 -18.19 21.22
N PRO A 212 -11.17 -19.33 21.91
CA PRO A 212 -9.83 -19.86 22.12
C PRO A 212 -9.10 -20.24 20.82
N ASN A 213 -9.83 -20.56 19.76
CA ASN A 213 -9.25 -20.90 18.47
C ASN A 213 -8.68 -19.67 17.74
N ILE A 214 -9.35 -18.52 17.89
CA ILE A 214 -8.86 -17.25 17.37
C ILE A 214 -7.60 -16.80 18.13
N GLU A 215 -7.57 -17.00 19.44
CA GLU A 215 -6.40 -16.67 20.25
C GLU A 215 -5.16 -17.50 19.85
N VAL A 216 -5.35 -18.80 19.62
CA VAL A 216 -4.29 -19.69 19.10
C VAL A 216 -3.81 -19.23 17.73
N LEU A 217 -4.72 -18.85 16.83
CA LEU A 217 -4.39 -18.36 15.51
C LEU A 217 -3.55 -17.07 15.58
N ILE A 218 -4.00 -16.08 16.36
CA ILE A 218 -3.32 -14.81 16.55
C ILE A 218 -1.92 -15.00 17.15
N ARG A 219 -1.78 -15.84 18.18
CA ARG A 219 -0.48 -16.13 18.79
C ARG A 219 0.49 -16.82 17.84
N THR A 220 -0.03 -17.66 16.93
CA THR A 220 0.79 -18.44 15.99
C THR A 220 1.25 -17.62 14.80
N ILE A 221 0.39 -16.73 14.30
CA ILE A 221 0.68 -15.85 13.18
C ILE A 221 1.59 -14.69 13.62
N GLY A 222 1.30 -14.08 14.79
CA GLY A 222 2.02 -12.89 15.25
C GLY A 222 2.02 -11.81 14.18
N ASP A 223 3.20 -11.26 13.88
CA ASP A 223 3.40 -10.25 12.82
C ASP A 223 3.82 -10.87 11.47
N LYS A 224 3.69 -12.19 11.30
CA LYS A 224 4.13 -12.91 10.10
C LYS A 224 3.03 -12.97 9.06
N GLU A 225 3.38 -12.72 7.81
CA GLU A 225 2.52 -13.01 6.66
C GLU A 225 2.65 -14.51 6.33
N LEU A 226 1.63 -15.29 6.67
CA LEU A 226 1.61 -16.72 6.42
C LEU A 226 0.51 -17.05 5.41
N SER A 227 0.80 -17.93 4.46
CA SER A 227 -0.22 -18.55 3.61
C SER A 227 -1.13 -19.45 4.45
N MET A 228 -2.34 -19.72 3.94
CA MET A 228 -3.28 -20.64 4.61
C MET A 228 -2.63 -22.00 4.95
N LYS A 229 -1.78 -22.50 4.07
CA LYS A 229 -1.08 -23.78 4.26
C LYS A 229 -0.08 -23.69 5.42
N GLU A 230 0.70 -22.64 5.48
CA GLU A 230 1.66 -22.39 6.56
C GLU A 230 0.96 -22.16 7.89
N MET A 231 -0.16 -21.43 7.92
CA MET A 231 -0.99 -21.25 9.11
C MET A 231 -1.51 -22.60 9.63
N MET A 232 -2.02 -23.46 8.74
CA MET A 232 -2.50 -24.79 9.10
C MET A 232 -1.37 -25.69 9.62
N GLU A 233 -0.19 -25.65 9.03
CA GLU A 233 1.00 -26.37 9.47
C GLU A 233 1.46 -25.94 10.87
N CYS A 234 1.48 -24.63 11.11
CA CYS A 234 1.85 -24.07 12.42
C CYS A 234 0.90 -24.47 13.56
N ILE A 235 -0.40 -24.67 13.26
CA ILE A 235 -1.42 -25.08 14.24
C ILE A 235 -1.58 -26.62 14.28
N GLY A 236 -0.88 -27.34 13.40
CA GLY A 236 -0.93 -28.80 13.33
C GLY A 236 -2.22 -29.36 12.72
N LEU A 237 -2.94 -28.58 11.91
CA LEU A 237 -4.20 -28.96 11.29
C LEU A 237 -3.99 -29.52 9.87
N LYS A 238 -4.67 -30.63 9.56
CA LYS A 238 -4.61 -31.27 8.24
C LYS A 238 -5.86 -31.04 7.37
N GLY A 239 -6.94 -30.54 7.94
CA GLY A 239 -8.23 -30.37 7.25
C GLY A 239 -8.55 -28.92 6.93
N ARG A 240 -8.54 -28.53 5.64
CA ARG A 240 -8.82 -27.19 5.16
C ARG A 240 -10.19 -26.64 5.58
N ASP A 241 -11.23 -27.48 5.50
CA ASP A 241 -12.59 -27.09 5.82
C ASP A 241 -12.78 -26.81 7.32
N ASN A 242 -12.08 -27.59 8.16
CA ASN A 242 -12.07 -27.39 9.60
C ASN A 242 -11.33 -26.10 9.97
N PHE A 243 -10.19 -25.83 9.32
CA PHE A 243 -9.46 -24.58 9.50
C PHE A 243 -10.30 -23.36 9.13
N LEU A 244 -10.96 -23.39 7.96
CA LEU A 244 -11.83 -22.32 7.51
C LEU A 244 -13.00 -22.05 8.48
N LYS A 245 -13.72 -23.09 8.93
CA LYS A 245 -14.92 -22.94 9.75
C LYS A 245 -14.61 -22.58 11.21
N VAL A 246 -13.54 -23.11 11.77
CA VAL A 246 -13.28 -23.04 13.22
C VAL A 246 -12.31 -21.91 13.58
N TYR A 247 -11.40 -21.57 12.69
CA TYR A 247 -10.35 -20.58 12.94
C TYR A 247 -10.49 -19.32 12.10
N LEU A 248 -10.73 -19.45 10.79
CA LEU A 248 -10.69 -18.29 9.89
C LEU A 248 -12.04 -17.56 9.82
N SER A 249 -13.17 -18.28 9.65
CA SER A 249 -14.50 -17.65 9.57
C SER A 249 -14.85 -16.84 10.83
N PRO A 250 -14.62 -17.37 12.05
CA PRO A 250 -14.88 -16.59 13.26
C PRO A 250 -13.94 -15.38 13.44
N SER A 251 -12.71 -15.42 12.87
CA SER A 251 -11.75 -14.34 12.98
C SER A 251 -12.00 -13.18 11.99
N ILE A 252 -12.77 -13.44 10.91
CA ILE A 252 -13.08 -12.44 9.88
C ILE A 252 -14.35 -11.64 10.25
N GLY A 253 -15.15 -12.16 11.20
CA GLY A 253 -16.41 -11.55 11.63
C GLY A 253 -17.51 -11.67 10.56
N ASP A 254 -18.70 -12.08 10.97
CA ASP A 254 -19.90 -11.92 10.15
C ASP A 254 -20.15 -10.42 9.97
N GLY A 255 -19.80 -9.88 8.77
CA GLY A 255 -19.99 -8.50 8.41
C GLY A 255 -20.75 -8.36 7.10
#